data_3cdfa55c313d69ecc28699c23146b9a5
#
_entry.id   3cdfa55c313d69ecc28699c23146b9a5
#
_cell.length_a   1.000
_cell.length_b   1.000
_cell.length_c   1.000
_cell.angle_alpha   90.00
_cell.angle_beta   90.00
_cell.angle_gamma   90.00
#
_symmetry.space_group_name_H-M   'P 1'
#
loop_
_entity.id
_entity.type
_entity.pdbx_description
1 polymer ?
#
loop_
_entity_poly.entity_id
_entity_poly.type
_entity_poly.pdbx_seq_one_letter_code
_entity_poly.pdbx_strand_id
1 'polypeptide(L)'
;GTLQTIKKNETFTYRSDGWKDQILSWNGYRYTYDAGGNPTLLRGVPLTWGEGRRLNKVSLSWGTVDFAYDSDGKRVRKTSGGNTTTYYYNGNVLSGLVRKAAQNAGTAGIGTTVQFVYDAQGKPFMLRLNGKTDYFYLYNGLGDVTGLVDSSNQVVVRYQYNSWGKVTSTQDNSGVSLATLNPFCYRKYVYDPETGLYCLGSRYYDPEVGRFVNVDDFETLTYQLDSVQGKNLYQYCFNNPVNMEDEDGGWPKWVTQVLVGTAVIAAAAALTVETAGTGTALAAVAVGALKGSVIGAIGGTAVGKIQEQQL
;
A
#
# COMPACT_ATOMS: atom_id res chain seq x y z
N GLY A 1 3.04 7.25 29.19
CA GLY A 1 1.70 7.51 28.69
C GLY A 1 0.97 6.21 28.48
N THR A 2 -0.12 6.01 29.21
CA THR A 2 -0.97 4.81 29.13
C THR A 2 -1.67 4.80 27.78
N LEU A 3 -1.43 3.80 26.95
CA LEU A 3 -2.20 3.55 25.73
C LEU A 3 -3.65 3.22 26.14
N GLN A 4 -4.53 4.18 26.07
CA GLN A 4 -5.97 3.92 26.14
C GLN A 4 -6.40 3.33 24.79
N THR A 5 -6.57 2.03 24.76
CA THR A 5 -7.26 1.36 23.67
C THR A 5 -8.75 1.71 23.80
N ILE A 6 -9.21 2.72 23.07
CA ILE A 6 -10.65 2.97 22.95
C ILE A 6 -11.18 1.84 22.06
N LYS A 7 -11.73 0.80 22.68
CA LYS A 7 -12.57 -0.17 21.96
C LYS A 7 -13.82 0.59 21.51
N LYS A 8 -13.83 1.02 20.25
CA LYS A 8 -15.04 1.47 19.58
C LYS A 8 -15.92 0.22 19.49
N ASN A 9 -17.10 0.25 20.07
CA ASN A 9 -18.08 -0.81 19.91
C ASN A 9 -18.57 -0.81 18.47
N GLU A 10 -17.95 -1.65 17.63
CA GLU A 10 -18.35 -1.81 16.23
C GLU A 10 -19.44 -2.87 16.15
N THR A 11 -20.52 -2.55 15.45
CA THR A 11 -21.64 -3.45 15.27
C THR A 11 -21.63 -4.00 13.85
N PHE A 12 -21.52 -5.33 13.73
CA PHE A 12 -21.63 -6.05 12.47
C PHE A 12 -22.90 -6.89 12.43
N THR A 13 -23.58 -6.88 11.28
CA THR A 13 -24.56 -7.93 10.96
C THR A 13 -24.06 -8.70 9.75
N TYR A 14 -24.17 -10.01 9.82
CA TYR A 14 -23.74 -10.93 8.78
C TYR A 14 -24.91 -11.64 8.14
N ARG A 15 -24.71 -12.15 6.93
CA ARG A 15 -25.68 -13.02 6.27
C ARG A 15 -25.87 -14.31 7.07
N SER A 16 -27.11 -14.77 7.22
CA SER A 16 -27.45 -15.98 7.94
C SER A 16 -27.48 -17.23 7.05
N ASP A 17 -27.63 -17.05 5.75
CA ASP A 17 -27.70 -18.06 4.70
C ASP A 17 -26.60 -17.87 3.64
N GLY A 18 -26.30 -18.89 2.88
CA GLY A 18 -25.29 -18.82 1.81
C GLY A 18 -23.91 -18.43 2.33
N TRP A 19 -23.37 -17.33 1.83
CA TRP A 19 -22.01 -16.83 2.18
C TRP A 19 -22.03 -16.06 3.51
N LYS A 20 -21.94 -16.78 4.61
CA LYS A 20 -22.05 -16.25 5.98
C LYS A 20 -20.97 -15.23 6.35
N ASP A 21 -19.91 -15.12 5.56
CA ASP A 21 -18.84 -14.13 5.73
C ASP A 21 -19.20 -12.74 5.21
N GLN A 22 -20.30 -12.63 4.45
CA GLN A 22 -20.78 -11.37 3.92
C GLN A 22 -21.39 -10.51 5.02
N ILE A 23 -20.85 -9.29 5.17
CA ILE A 23 -21.41 -8.26 6.05
C ILE A 23 -22.67 -7.69 5.37
N LEU A 24 -23.78 -7.63 6.08
CA LEU A 24 -25.00 -6.93 5.64
C LEU A 24 -25.03 -5.49 6.12
N SER A 25 -24.47 -5.23 7.30
CA SER A 25 -24.24 -3.88 7.78
C SER A 25 -23.04 -3.79 8.72
N TRP A 26 -22.43 -2.61 8.76
CA TRP A 26 -21.38 -2.24 9.71
C TRP A 26 -21.70 -0.84 10.27
N ASN A 27 -21.88 -0.73 11.58
CA ASN A 27 -22.27 0.51 12.25
C ASN A 27 -23.48 1.22 11.60
N GLY A 28 -24.46 0.44 11.10
CA GLY A 28 -25.64 0.93 10.37
C GLY A 28 -25.43 1.18 8.88
N TYR A 29 -24.19 1.18 8.37
CA TYR A 29 -23.92 1.29 6.94
C TYR A 29 -24.21 -0.04 6.22
N ARG A 30 -24.98 0.03 5.13
CA ARG A 30 -25.45 -1.14 4.39
C ARG A 30 -24.42 -1.67 3.40
N TYR A 31 -24.47 -2.99 3.20
CA TYR A 31 -23.76 -3.74 2.20
C TYR A 31 -24.71 -4.58 1.36
N THR A 32 -24.45 -4.68 0.08
CA THR A 32 -25.11 -5.62 -0.84
C THR A 32 -24.05 -6.23 -1.76
N TYR A 33 -24.33 -7.42 -2.31
CA TYR A 33 -23.36 -8.17 -3.10
C TYR A 33 -24.00 -8.70 -4.39
N ASP A 34 -23.17 -8.86 -5.41
CA ASP A 34 -23.51 -9.64 -6.61
C ASP A 34 -23.39 -11.16 -6.36
N ALA A 35 -23.73 -11.95 -7.37
CA ALA A 35 -23.64 -13.41 -7.29
C ALA A 35 -22.18 -13.91 -7.15
N GLY A 36 -21.19 -13.13 -7.59
CA GLY A 36 -19.76 -13.41 -7.47
C GLY A 36 -19.17 -13.05 -6.10
N GLY A 37 -19.99 -12.50 -5.18
CA GLY A 37 -19.54 -12.08 -3.85
C GLY A 37 -18.86 -10.72 -3.82
N ASN A 38 -18.91 -9.94 -4.90
CA ASN A 38 -18.39 -8.59 -4.90
C ASN A 38 -19.44 -7.62 -4.35
N PRO A 39 -19.10 -6.68 -3.46
CA PRO A 39 -20.11 -5.74 -2.96
C PRO A 39 -20.55 -4.78 -4.05
N THR A 40 -21.85 -4.74 -4.30
CA THR A 40 -22.50 -3.72 -5.13
C THR A 40 -22.78 -2.44 -4.34
N LEU A 41 -22.80 -2.56 -3.00
CA LEU A 41 -22.87 -1.46 -2.06
C LEU A 41 -21.87 -1.71 -0.93
N LEU A 42 -20.92 -0.79 -0.73
CA LEU A 42 -19.90 -0.82 0.33
C LEU A 42 -20.11 0.37 1.25
N ARG A 43 -20.53 0.15 2.48
CA ARG A 43 -20.81 1.24 3.44
C ARG A 43 -21.78 2.29 2.89
N GLY A 44 -22.78 1.88 2.09
CA GLY A 44 -23.70 2.79 1.41
C GLY A 44 -23.19 3.42 0.13
N VAL A 45 -21.94 3.14 -0.30
CA VAL A 45 -21.34 3.63 -1.54
C VAL A 45 -21.50 2.58 -2.64
N PRO A 46 -22.13 2.93 -3.80
CA PRO A 46 -22.27 2.00 -4.91
C PRO A 46 -20.95 1.70 -5.60
N LEU A 47 -20.73 0.40 -5.89
CA LEU A 47 -19.59 -0.12 -6.64
C LEU A 47 -20.07 -0.86 -7.89
N THR A 48 -19.25 -0.80 -8.96
CA THR A 48 -19.47 -1.57 -10.18
C THR A 48 -18.24 -2.42 -10.45
N TRP A 49 -18.45 -3.71 -10.69
CA TRP A 49 -17.40 -4.69 -10.95
C TRP A 49 -17.44 -5.14 -12.40
N GLY A 50 -16.28 -5.45 -12.95
CA GLY A 50 -16.08 -6.05 -14.25
C GLY A 50 -15.71 -7.53 -14.17
N GLU A 51 -15.33 -8.10 -15.30
CA GLU A 51 -14.81 -9.46 -15.37
C GLU A 51 -13.57 -9.64 -14.47
N GLY A 52 -13.37 -10.85 -13.93
CA GLY A 52 -12.26 -11.17 -13.05
C GLY A 52 -12.32 -10.43 -11.70
N ARG A 53 -13.52 -10.04 -11.24
CA ARG A 53 -13.73 -9.34 -9.96
C ARG A 53 -12.96 -8.02 -9.84
N ARG A 54 -12.78 -7.32 -10.97
CA ARG A 54 -12.07 -6.04 -11.04
C ARG A 54 -13.03 -4.91 -10.72
N LEU A 55 -12.64 -4.06 -9.77
CA LEU A 55 -13.44 -2.89 -9.41
C LEU A 55 -13.34 -1.84 -10.52
N ASN A 56 -14.43 -1.62 -11.27
CA ASN A 56 -14.43 -0.67 -12.38
C ASN A 56 -14.81 0.74 -11.95
N LYS A 57 -15.71 0.87 -10.96
CA LYS A 57 -16.22 2.18 -10.55
C LYS A 57 -16.63 2.20 -9.08
N VAL A 58 -16.36 3.34 -8.45
CA VAL A 58 -16.91 3.74 -7.14
C VAL A 58 -17.67 5.04 -7.32
N SER A 59 -18.97 5.06 -6.93
CA SER A 59 -19.85 6.22 -7.08
C SER A 59 -19.98 6.95 -5.75
N LEU A 60 -19.22 8.05 -5.61
CA LEU A 60 -19.21 8.90 -4.43
C LEU A 60 -20.20 10.07 -4.56
N SER A 61 -20.52 10.73 -3.47
CA SER A 61 -21.48 11.85 -3.46
C SER A 61 -21.04 13.05 -4.32
N TRP A 62 -19.73 13.20 -4.53
CA TRP A 62 -19.13 14.29 -5.32
C TRP A 62 -18.74 13.88 -6.74
N GLY A 63 -18.92 12.64 -7.15
CA GLY A 63 -18.56 12.13 -8.47
C GLY A 63 -18.14 10.67 -8.46
N THR A 64 -17.44 10.24 -9.51
CA THR A 64 -16.99 8.85 -9.66
C THR A 64 -15.48 8.71 -9.61
N VAL A 65 -15.03 7.54 -9.16
CA VAL A 65 -13.68 7.05 -9.38
C VAL A 65 -13.77 5.84 -10.29
N ASP A 66 -13.18 5.94 -11.47
CA ASP A 66 -13.22 4.91 -12.50
C ASP A 66 -11.84 4.28 -12.65
N PHE A 67 -11.78 2.95 -12.77
CA PHE A 67 -10.56 2.17 -12.92
C PHE A 67 -10.58 1.39 -14.23
N ALA A 68 -9.40 1.22 -14.83
CA ALA A 68 -9.21 0.36 -16.00
C ALA A 68 -7.99 -0.54 -15.78
N TYR A 69 -8.05 -1.74 -16.38
CA TYR A 69 -7.08 -2.80 -16.22
C TYR A 69 -6.59 -3.30 -17.58
N ASP A 70 -5.40 -3.84 -17.63
CA ASP A 70 -4.90 -4.58 -18.79
C ASP A 70 -5.43 -6.04 -18.81
N SER A 71 -5.00 -6.81 -19.80
CA SER A 71 -5.36 -8.24 -19.94
C SER A 71 -4.90 -9.07 -18.74
N ASP A 72 -3.78 -8.71 -18.13
CA ASP A 72 -3.22 -9.42 -16.97
C ASP A 72 -3.88 -9.05 -15.65
N GLY A 73 -4.84 -8.11 -15.65
CA GLY A 73 -5.53 -7.63 -14.46
C GLY A 73 -4.81 -6.54 -13.68
N LYS A 74 -3.70 -6.01 -14.21
CA LYS A 74 -3.02 -4.88 -13.59
C LYS A 74 -3.79 -3.60 -13.85
N ARG A 75 -3.95 -2.77 -12.81
CA ARG A 75 -4.64 -1.50 -12.93
C ARG A 75 -3.79 -0.48 -13.69
N VAL A 76 -4.16 -0.14 -14.92
CA VAL A 76 -3.41 0.76 -15.79
C VAL A 76 -3.92 2.20 -15.76
N ARG A 77 -5.13 2.45 -15.26
CA ARG A 77 -5.69 3.81 -15.22
C ARG A 77 -6.65 4.00 -14.06
N LYS A 78 -6.61 5.20 -13.47
CA LYS A 78 -7.62 5.73 -12.54
C LYS A 78 -8.05 7.11 -13.03
N THR A 79 -9.36 7.35 -13.05
CA THR A 79 -9.95 8.67 -13.36
C THR A 79 -10.80 9.11 -12.18
N SER A 80 -10.58 10.31 -11.67
CA SER A 80 -11.28 10.85 -10.51
C SER A 80 -11.28 12.38 -10.53
N GLY A 81 -12.45 13.01 -10.36
CA GLY A 81 -12.55 14.47 -10.34
C GLY A 81 -11.97 15.13 -11.60
N GLY A 82 -12.12 14.50 -12.77
CA GLY A 82 -11.55 14.95 -14.05
C GLY A 82 -10.04 14.70 -14.18
N ASN A 83 -9.34 14.26 -13.15
CA ASN A 83 -7.93 13.89 -13.25
C ASN A 83 -7.80 12.43 -13.70
N THR A 84 -6.81 12.16 -14.56
CA THR A 84 -6.47 10.82 -15.01
C THR A 84 -5.07 10.47 -14.57
N THR A 85 -4.92 9.34 -13.86
CA THR A 85 -3.64 8.73 -13.51
C THR A 85 -3.45 7.47 -14.34
N THR A 86 -2.36 7.40 -15.11
CA THR A 86 -1.95 6.22 -15.86
C THR A 86 -0.77 5.57 -15.15
N TYR A 87 -0.82 4.27 -14.94
CA TYR A 87 0.19 3.47 -14.24
C TYR A 87 1.03 2.69 -15.24
N TYR A 88 2.33 2.62 -15.00
CA TYR A 88 3.30 1.91 -15.83
C TYR A 88 4.03 0.87 -15.00
N TYR A 89 4.15 -0.33 -15.55
CA TYR A 89 4.75 -1.47 -14.88
C TYR A 89 5.99 -1.98 -15.62
N ASN A 90 6.94 -2.51 -14.85
CA ASN A 90 8.02 -3.34 -15.35
C ASN A 90 7.82 -4.74 -14.76
N GLY A 91 7.35 -5.69 -15.58
CA GLY A 91 6.81 -6.94 -15.08
C GLY A 91 5.62 -6.67 -14.14
N ASN A 92 5.69 -7.13 -12.89
CA ASN A 92 4.65 -6.91 -11.88
C ASN A 92 4.92 -5.68 -10.99
N VAL A 93 6.04 -4.99 -11.19
CA VAL A 93 6.44 -3.86 -10.34
C VAL A 93 5.95 -2.54 -10.95
N LEU A 94 5.26 -1.72 -10.17
CA LEU A 94 4.82 -0.38 -10.57
C LEU A 94 6.06 0.53 -10.73
N SER A 95 6.46 0.82 -11.97
CA SER A 95 7.68 1.59 -12.26
C SER A 95 7.46 3.10 -12.30
N GLY A 96 6.23 3.54 -12.50
CA GLY A 96 5.90 4.95 -12.51
C GLY A 96 4.43 5.23 -12.80
N LEU A 97 4.07 6.50 -12.75
CA LEU A 97 2.75 6.97 -13.14
C LEU A 97 2.83 8.35 -13.81
N VAL A 98 1.80 8.66 -14.58
CA VAL A 98 1.56 9.99 -15.15
C VAL A 98 0.17 10.46 -14.71
N ARG A 99 0.12 11.59 -14.03
CA ARG A 99 -1.15 12.23 -13.65
C ARG A 99 -1.39 13.46 -14.54
N LYS A 100 -2.53 13.47 -15.19
CA LYS A 100 -3.01 14.61 -16.00
C LYS A 100 -4.24 15.19 -15.32
N ALA A 101 -4.26 16.52 -15.18
CA ALA A 101 -5.45 17.24 -14.72
C ALA A 101 -6.54 17.22 -15.81
N ALA A 102 -7.80 17.44 -15.40
CA ALA A 102 -8.89 17.69 -16.32
C ALA A 102 -8.50 18.79 -17.32
N GLN A 103 -8.67 18.51 -18.61
CA GLN A 103 -8.43 19.52 -19.63
C GLN A 103 -9.60 20.52 -19.62
N ASN A 104 -9.32 21.77 -19.27
CA ASN A 104 -10.16 22.86 -19.77
C ASN A 104 -9.85 23.00 -21.27
N ALA A 105 -10.90 23.12 -22.10
CA ALA A 105 -10.78 23.17 -23.54
C ALA A 105 -9.67 24.14 -23.99
N GLY A 106 -8.61 23.60 -24.59
CA GLY A 106 -7.54 24.39 -25.22
C GLY A 106 -6.11 24.20 -24.67
N THR A 107 -5.89 23.54 -23.53
CA THR A 107 -4.54 23.30 -23.02
C THR A 107 -4.29 21.80 -22.88
N ALA A 108 -3.45 21.24 -23.76
CA ALA A 108 -2.86 19.92 -23.54
C ALA A 108 -1.94 20.02 -22.32
N GLY A 109 -2.47 19.75 -21.11
CA GLY A 109 -1.69 19.83 -19.89
C GLY A 109 -0.54 18.82 -19.92
N ILE A 110 0.68 19.31 -19.70
CA ILE A 110 1.85 18.48 -19.45
C ILE A 110 1.53 17.68 -18.17
N GLY A 111 1.45 16.35 -18.29
CA GLY A 111 1.18 15.51 -17.13
C GLY A 111 2.33 15.53 -16.13
N THR A 112 2.02 15.46 -14.84
CA THR A 112 3.01 15.22 -13.80
C THR A 112 3.46 13.78 -13.87
N THR A 113 4.75 13.55 -14.03
CA THR A 113 5.36 12.21 -14.09
C THR A 113 5.99 11.85 -12.74
N VAL A 114 5.79 10.62 -12.30
CA VAL A 114 6.43 10.05 -11.13
C VAL A 114 7.07 8.74 -11.53
N GLN A 115 8.35 8.59 -11.21
CA GLN A 115 9.11 7.34 -11.41
C GLN A 115 9.46 6.78 -10.04
N PHE A 116 9.38 5.46 -9.90
CA PHE A 116 9.73 4.77 -8.66
C PHE A 116 11.03 3.99 -8.83
N VAL A 117 11.90 4.10 -7.86
CA VAL A 117 13.14 3.33 -7.77
C VAL A 117 13.02 2.42 -6.55
N TYR A 118 13.44 1.18 -6.71
CA TYR A 118 13.33 0.13 -5.69
C TYR A 118 14.71 -0.29 -5.22
N ASP A 119 14.79 -0.73 -3.98
CA ASP A 119 15.98 -1.38 -3.44
C ASP A 119 16.11 -2.82 -3.96
N ALA A 120 17.16 -3.51 -3.52
CA ALA A 120 17.44 -4.89 -3.93
C ALA A 120 16.40 -5.90 -3.41
N GLN A 121 15.57 -5.51 -2.44
CA GLN A 121 14.49 -6.31 -1.87
C GLN A 121 13.14 -6.01 -2.53
N GLY A 122 13.09 -5.13 -3.54
CA GLY A 122 11.87 -4.72 -4.22
C GLY A 122 11.00 -3.74 -3.43
N LYS A 123 11.57 -3.08 -2.41
CA LYS A 123 10.90 -2.07 -1.63
C LYS A 123 11.08 -0.68 -2.28
N PRO A 124 10.04 0.15 -2.44
CA PRO A 124 10.20 1.50 -2.96
C PRO A 124 11.23 2.28 -2.14
N PHE A 125 12.28 2.77 -2.78
CA PHE A 125 13.35 3.51 -2.13
C PHE A 125 13.25 5.01 -2.40
N MET A 126 12.95 5.38 -3.65
CA MET A 126 12.92 6.77 -4.10
C MET A 126 11.77 6.99 -5.08
N LEU A 127 11.21 8.19 -5.04
CA LEU A 127 10.26 8.73 -5.99
C LEU A 127 10.94 9.90 -6.70
N ARG A 128 10.98 9.87 -8.05
CA ARG A 128 11.47 10.98 -8.88
C ARG A 128 10.33 11.69 -9.56
N LEU A 129 10.17 12.97 -9.26
CA LEU A 129 9.12 13.82 -9.79
C LEU A 129 9.61 14.55 -11.05
N ASN A 130 8.88 14.41 -12.17
CA ASN A 130 9.13 15.07 -13.46
C ASN A 130 10.57 14.87 -13.97
N GLY A 131 11.21 13.75 -13.62
CA GLY A 131 12.58 13.42 -14.00
C GLY A 131 13.65 14.31 -13.36
N LYS A 132 13.32 15.15 -12.37
CA LYS A 132 14.21 16.19 -11.82
C LYS A 132 14.38 16.16 -10.31
N THR A 133 13.30 15.96 -9.56
CA THR A 133 13.32 16.10 -8.10
C THR A 133 13.14 14.76 -7.43
N ASP A 134 14.05 14.41 -6.57
CA ASP A 134 14.07 13.13 -5.86
C ASP A 134 13.55 13.28 -4.44
N TYR A 135 12.71 12.32 -4.03
CA TYR A 135 12.19 12.16 -2.69
C TYR A 135 12.40 10.72 -2.23
N PHE A 136 12.79 10.54 -0.98
CA PHE A 136 13.13 9.23 -0.42
C PHE A 136 12.08 8.79 0.58
N TYR A 137 11.75 7.50 0.57
CA TYR A 137 10.73 6.93 1.43
C TYR A 137 11.23 6.72 2.86
N LEU A 138 10.41 7.10 3.83
CA LEU A 138 10.58 6.76 5.24
C LEU A 138 9.63 5.64 5.61
N TYR A 139 10.14 4.69 6.39
CA TYR A 139 9.39 3.51 6.82
C TYR A 139 9.43 3.34 8.34
N ASN A 140 8.37 2.73 8.89
CA ASN A 140 8.43 2.16 10.24
C ASN A 140 8.96 0.72 10.20
N GLY A 141 9.09 0.10 11.39
CA GLY A 141 9.57 -1.28 11.54
C GLY A 141 8.65 -2.35 10.93
N LEU A 142 7.41 -1.98 10.58
CA LEU A 142 6.43 -2.87 9.95
C LEU A 142 6.40 -2.73 8.42
N GLY A 143 7.21 -1.84 7.84
CA GLY A 143 7.24 -1.59 6.40
C GLY A 143 6.19 -0.61 5.88
N ASP A 144 5.48 0.09 6.76
CA ASP A 144 4.55 1.13 6.34
C ASP A 144 5.33 2.39 5.93
N VAL A 145 4.90 3.05 4.86
CA VAL A 145 5.44 4.34 4.47
C VAL A 145 4.96 5.40 5.47
N THR A 146 5.87 5.96 6.25
CA THR A 146 5.56 7.00 7.24
C THR A 146 5.79 8.41 6.73
N GLY A 147 6.46 8.56 5.60
CA GLY A 147 6.68 9.86 4.99
C GLY A 147 7.62 9.83 3.79
N LEU A 148 7.90 11.03 3.30
CA LEU A 148 8.87 11.30 2.25
C LEU A 148 9.80 12.43 2.70
N VAL A 149 11.10 12.30 2.39
CA VAL A 149 12.11 13.35 2.60
C VAL A 149 12.63 13.84 1.25
N ASP A 150 12.98 15.11 1.19
CA ASP A 150 13.67 15.70 0.04
C ASP A 150 15.19 15.47 0.09
N SER A 151 15.91 15.96 -0.92
CA SER A 151 17.37 15.87 -1.01
C SER A 151 18.11 16.66 0.08
N SER A 152 17.42 17.53 0.82
CA SER A 152 17.97 18.29 1.97
C SER A 152 17.69 17.59 3.30
N ASN A 153 17.19 16.34 3.27
CA ASN A 153 16.77 15.55 4.44
C ASN A 153 15.60 16.19 5.24
N GLN A 154 14.81 17.06 4.59
CA GLN A 154 13.62 17.60 5.23
C GLN A 154 12.44 16.67 4.97
N VAL A 155 11.69 16.35 6.02
CA VAL A 155 10.47 15.56 5.89
C VAL A 155 9.37 16.45 5.31
N VAL A 156 9.01 16.19 4.04
CA VAL A 156 8.05 16.98 3.28
C VAL A 156 6.65 16.34 3.28
N VAL A 157 6.55 15.03 3.49
CA VAL A 157 5.27 14.34 3.67
C VAL A 157 5.33 13.46 4.91
N ARG A 158 4.25 13.43 5.69
CA ARG A 158 4.05 12.50 6.82
C ARG A 158 2.70 11.82 6.73
N TYR A 159 2.69 10.52 7.02
CA TYR A 159 1.49 9.70 7.14
C TYR A 159 1.41 9.09 8.54
N GLN A 160 0.19 8.98 9.06
CA GLN A 160 -0.10 8.23 10.29
C GLN A 160 -1.22 7.24 10.00
N TYR A 161 -1.14 6.08 10.62
CA TYR A 161 -2.08 4.97 10.44
C TYR A 161 -2.54 4.43 11.80
N ASN A 162 -3.72 3.84 11.81
CA ASN A 162 -4.08 2.91 12.88
C ASN A 162 -3.49 1.51 12.58
N SER A 163 -3.68 0.55 13.49
CA SER A 163 -3.17 -0.83 13.33
C SER A 163 -3.69 -1.57 12.10
N TRP A 164 -4.80 -1.14 11.53
CA TRP A 164 -5.43 -1.70 10.34
C TRP A 164 -5.06 -0.96 9.05
N GLY A 165 -4.19 0.03 9.14
CA GLY A 165 -3.72 0.78 7.97
C GLY A 165 -4.64 1.92 7.53
N LYS A 166 -5.70 2.24 8.30
CA LYS A 166 -6.48 3.45 8.02
C LYS A 166 -5.59 4.66 8.20
N VAL A 167 -5.48 5.49 7.17
CA VAL A 167 -4.78 6.76 7.24
C VAL A 167 -5.53 7.69 8.20
N THR A 168 -4.91 8.04 9.31
CA THR A 168 -5.48 8.92 10.36
C THR A 168 -5.05 10.36 10.22
N SER A 169 -3.89 10.59 9.60
CA SER A 169 -3.36 11.92 9.32
C SER A 169 -2.45 11.89 8.11
N THR A 170 -2.51 12.93 7.30
CA THR A 170 -1.57 13.22 6.20
C THR A 170 -1.17 14.69 6.29
N GLN A 171 0.14 14.94 6.33
CA GLN A 171 0.73 16.28 6.24
C GLN A 171 1.56 16.35 4.97
N ASP A 172 1.37 17.36 4.15
CA ASP A 172 2.11 17.58 2.91
C ASP A 172 2.62 19.02 2.85
N ASN A 173 3.90 19.18 3.06
CA ASN A 173 4.63 20.44 3.02
C ASN A 173 5.52 20.54 1.76
N SER A 174 5.32 19.65 0.79
CA SER A 174 6.15 19.59 -0.44
C SER A 174 5.92 20.75 -1.41
N GLY A 175 4.79 21.45 -1.29
CA GLY A 175 4.37 22.49 -2.23
C GLY A 175 3.88 21.97 -3.60
N VAL A 176 3.93 20.65 -3.83
CA VAL A 176 3.56 20.00 -5.09
C VAL A 176 2.49 18.91 -4.96
N SER A 177 1.82 18.86 -3.80
CA SER A 177 0.83 17.84 -3.47
C SER A 177 1.39 16.40 -3.59
N LEU A 178 2.61 16.20 -3.09
CA LEU A 178 3.37 14.97 -3.23
C LEU A 178 2.65 13.78 -2.59
N ALA A 179 1.93 14.00 -1.48
CA ALA A 179 1.12 12.97 -0.82
C ALA A 179 0.00 12.42 -1.73
N THR A 180 -0.51 13.22 -2.67
CA THR A 180 -1.50 12.78 -3.65
C THR A 180 -0.87 12.06 -4.85
N LEU A 181 0.39 12.39 -5.16
CA LEU A 181 1.15 11.77 -6.25
C LEU A 181 1.78 10.44 -5.82
N ASN A 182 2.10 10.29 -4.54
CA ASN A 182 2.63 9.05 -4.01
C ASN A 182 1.52 8.04 -3.76
N PRO A 183 1.54 6.86 -4.43
CA PRO A 183 0.53 5.84 -4.22
C PRO A 183 0.83 4.94 -3.02
N PHE A 184 2.10 4.86 -2.57
CA PHE A 184 2.51 3.89 -1.56
C PHE A 184 2.28 4.41 -0.14
N CYS A 185 1.48 3.65 0.62
CA CYS A 185 1.14 3.98 2.01
C CYS A 185 1.38 2.78 2.95
N TYR A 186 0.36 2.36 3.70
CA TYR A 186 0.40 1.22 4.60
C TYR A 186 0.89 -0.04 3.88
N ARG A 187 1.87 -0.74 4.44
CA ARG A 187 2.50 -1.96 3.84
C ARG A 187 2.96 -1.77 2.38
N LYS A 188 3.23 -0.54 1.94
CA LYS A 188 3.58 -0.20 0.55
C LYS A 188 2.44 -0.46 -0.44
N TYR A 189 1.22 -0.72 0.02
CA TYR A 189 0.06 -0.90 -0.84
C TYR A 189 -0.30 0.38 -1.56
N VAL A 190 -0.89 0.23 -2.73
CA VAL A 190 -1.36 1.36 -3.52
C VAL A 190 -2.66 1.90 -2.93
N TYR A 191 -2.59 3.09 -2.38
CA TYR A 191 -3.71 3.76 -1.72
C TYR A 191 -4.47 4.67 -2.67
N ASP A 192 -5.78 4.61 -2.61
CA ASP A 192 -6.69 5.50 -3.33
C ASP A 192 -7.38 6.44 -2.32
N PRO A 193 -6.87 7.66 -2.11
CA PRO A 193 -7.39 8.57 -1.09
C PRO A 193 -8.85 8.97 -1.34
N GLU A 194 -9.31 8.93 -2.60
CA GLU A 194 -10.68 9.23 -2.99
C GLU A 194 -11.69 8.23 -2.44
N THR A 195 -11.31 6.96 -2.34
CA THR A 195 -12.16 5.86 -1.88
C THR A 195 -11.84 5.41 -0.47
N GLY A 196 -10.62 5.69 -0.01
CA GLY A 196 -10.05 5.17 1.24
C GLY A 196 -9.67 3.69 1.15
N LEU A 197 -9.61 3.10 -0.04
CA LEU A 197 -9.26 1.70 -0.27
C LEU A 197 -7.79 1.54 -0.66
N TYR A 198 -7.25 0.36 -0.38
CA TYR A 198 -5.97 -0.09 -0.89
C TYR A 198 -6.16 -1.11 -2.02
N CYS A 199 -5.40 -0.98 -3.09
CA CYS A 199 -5.31 -1.96 -4.17
C CYS A 199 -4.09 -2.85 -3.93
N LEU A 200 -4.31 -4.14 -3.70
CA LEU A 200 -3.27 -5.15 -3.45
C LEU A 200 -3.08 -6.09 -4.67
N GLY A 201 -3.24 -5.57 -5.88
CA GLY A 201 -3.19 -6.40 -7.10
C GLY A 201 -4.53 -7.08 -7.38
N SER A 202 -4.76 -8.27 -6.83
CA SER A 202 -5.97 -9.05 -7.07
C SER A 202 -7.19 -8.57 -6.28
N ARG A 203 -6.99 -8.00 -5.10
CA ARG A 203 -8.06 -7.58 -4.19
C ARG A 203 -7.95 -6.11 -3.77
N TYR A 204 -9.10 -5.55 -3.38
CA TYR A 204 -9.16 -4.28 -2.66
C TYR A 204 -9.33 -4.53 -1.16
N TYR A 205 -8.61 -3.74 -0.36
CA TYR A 205 -8.67 -3.80 1.10
C TYR A 205 -9.29 -2.51 1.65
N ASP A 206 -10.27 -2.66 2.55
CA ASP A 206 -10.90 -1.57 3.29
C ASP A 206 -10.33 -1.48 4.70
N PRO A 207 -9.43 -0.53 4.99
CA PRO A 207 -8.82 -0.38 6.31
C PRO A 207 -9.78 0.19 7.37
N GLU A 208 -10.91 0.75 6.95
CA GLU A 208 -11.94 1.24 7.87
C GLU A 208 -12.61 0.09 8.60
N VAL A 209 -12.82 -1.03 7.89
CA VAL A 209 -13.49 -2.23 8.40
C VAL A 209 -12.49 -3.36 8.70
N GLY A 210 -11.26 -3.24 8.20
CA GLY A 210 -10.19 -4.22 8.38
C GLY A 210 -10.39 -5.52 7.57
N ARG A 211 -10.98 -5.42 6.36
CA ARG A 211 -11.33 -6.57 5.53
C ARG A 211 -11.05 -6.32 4.05
N PHE A 212 -10.87 -7.40 3.30
CA PHE A 212 -10.97 -7.33 1.86
C PHE A 212 -12.39 -6.98 1.42
N VAL A 213 -12.48 -6.20 0.34
CA VAL A 213 -13.73 -5.74 -0.26
C VAL A 213 -14.35 -6.86 -1.10
N ASN A 214 -13.56 -7.51 -1.94
CA ASN A 214 -13.95 -8.62 -2.79
C ASN A 214 -13.35 -9.94 -2.28
N VAL A 215 -13.97 -11.04 -2.66
CA VAL A 215 -13.52 -12.39 -2.30
C VAL A 215 -12.21 -12.75 -3.01
N ASP A 216 -11.49 -13.70 -2.43
CA ASP A 216 -10.28 -14.28 -3.01
C ASP A 216 -10.57 -15.10 -4.27
N ASP A 217 -9.54 -15.41 -5.04
CA ASP A 217 -9.68 -16.26 -6.22
C ASP A 217 -9.99 -17.70 -5.80
N PHE A 218 -10.72 -18.42 -6.67
CA PHE A 218 -11.17 -19.79 -6.40
C PHE A 218 -9.99 -20.76 -6.22
N GLU A 219 -8.87 -20.53 -6.90
CA GLU A 219 -7.67 -21.37 -6.74
C GLU A 219 -7.11 -21.28 -5.32
N THR A 220 -7.11 -20.10 -4.72
CA THR A 220 -6.68 -19.90 -3.32
C THR A 220 -7.58 -20.64 -2.34
N LEU A 221 -8.88 -20.77 -2.65
CA LEU A 221 -9.84 -21.50 -1.81
C LEU A 221 -9.55 -23.01 -1.74
N THR A 222 -9.05 -23.62 -2.81
CA THR A 222 -8.78 -25.05 -2.83
C THR A 222 -7.65 -25.46 -1.89
N TYR A 223 -6.69 -24.56 -1.64
CA TYR A 223 -5.61 -24.75 -0.67
C TYR A 223 -6.00 -24.45 0.78
N GLN A 224 -7.14 -23.78 0.99
CA GLN A 224 -7.60 -23.33 2.32
C GLN A 224 -8.62 -24.26 2.98
N LEU A 225 -9.11 -25.28 2.27
CA LEU A 225 -10.20 -26.15 2.75
C LEU A 225 -9.87 -26.90 4.06
N ASP A 226 -8.59 -27.11 4.35
CA ASP A 226 -8.12 -27.85 5.54
C ASP A 226 -7.87 -26.94 6.76
N SER A 227 -7.90 -25.62 6.60
CA SER A 227 -7.69 -24.70 7.73
C SER A 227 -8.97 -23.99 8.14
N VAL A 228 -9.26 -23.98 9.45
CA VAL A 228 -10.39 -23.20 10.01
C VAL A 228 -10.25 -21.71 9.73
N GLN A 229 -9.02 -21.22 9.64
CA GLN A 229 -8.69 -19.82 9.40
C GLN A 229 -8.90 -19.39 7.94
N GLY A 230 -8.81 -20.31 6.98
CA GLY A 230 -9.00 -20.05 5.55
C GLY A 230 -10.47 -19.95 5.10
N LYS A 231 -11.43 -20.12 6.01
CA LYS A 231 -12.86 -20.17 5.65
C LYS A 231 -13.51 -18.81 5.45
N ASN A 232 -12.88 -17.72 5.89
CA ASN A 232 -13.43 -16.37 5.70
C ASN A 232 -12.79 -15.70 4.48
N LEU A 233 -13.54 -15.63 3.38
CA LEU A 233 -13.06 -15.16 2.07
C LEU A 233 -12.72 -13.68 2.00
N TYR A 234 -13.13 -12.90 2.99
CA TYR A 234 -12.87 -11.47 3.07
C TYR A 234 -11.85 -11.11 4.16
N GLN A 235 -11.30 -12.11 4.85
CA GLN A 235 -10.40 -11.88 5.97
C GLN A 235 -9.05 -11.34 5.50
N TYR A 236 -8.56 -10.26 6.13
CA TYR A 236 -7.24 -9.71 5.92
C TYR A 236 -6.28 -10.21 7.04
N CYS A 237 -5.13 -10.73 6.64
CA CYS A 237 -4.04 -11.14 7.54
C CYS A 237 -4.48 -12.00 8.74
N PHE A 238 -5.46 -12.88 8.57
CA PHE A 238 -6.05 -13.69 9.66
C PHE A 238 -6.47 -12.87 10.89
N ASN A 239 -6.90 -11.63 10.70
CA ASN A 239 -7.20 -10.62 11.73
C ASN A 239 -5.98 -10.25 12.60
N ASN A 240 -4.76 -10.42 12.10
CA ASN A 240 -3.52 -10.08 12.78
C ASN A 240 -2.61 -9.19 11.91
N PRO A 241 -3.05 -7.98 11.54
CA PRO A 241 -2.34 -7.11 10.60
C PRO A 241 -1.05 -6.51 11.16
N VAL A 242 -0.82 -6.63 12.48
CA VAL A 242 0.43 -6.17 13.11
C VAL A 242 1.58 -7.14 12.83
N ASN A 243 1.31 -8.44 12.81
CA ASN A 243 2.32 -9.48 12.63
C ASN A 243 2.33 -10.08 11.21
N MET A 244 1.33 -9.78 10.40
CA MET A 244 1.18 -10.34 9.06
C MET A 244 0.95 -9.25 8.01
N GLU A 245 1.36 -9.53 6.78
CA GLU A 245 1.11 -8.70 5.60
C GLU A 245 0.67 -9.59 4.43
N ASP A 246 -0.09 -9.03 3.51
CA ASP A 246 -0.56 -9.67 2.28
C ASP A 246 -0.14 -8.80 1.10
N GLU A 247 0.97 -9.15 0.45
CA GLU A 247 1.63 -8.26 -0.53
C GLU A 247 0.84 -8.09 -1.84
N ASP A 248 0.12 -9.12 -2.24
CA ASP A 248 -0.55 -9.21 -3.56
C ASP A 248 -2.07 -9.41 -3.48
N GLY A 249 -2.60 -9.48 -2.26
CA GLY A 249 -4.01 -9.75 -2.03
C GLY A 249 -4.38 -11.23 -2.14
N GLY A 250 -3.41 -12.14 -1.99
CA GLY A 250 -3.60 -13.59 -2.01
C GLY A 250 -3.45 -14.21 -0.61
N TRP A 251 -2.24 -14.58 -0.25
CA TRP A 251 -1.95 -15.26 1.00
C TRP A 251 -1.11 -14.42 1.96
N PRO A 252 -1.54 -14.20 3.22
CA PRO A 252 -0.77 -13.42 4.18
C PRO A 252 0.50 -14.15 4.63
N LYS A 253 1.58 -13.36 4.78
CA LYS A 253 2.91 -13.78 5.26
C LYS A 253 3.22 -13.12 6.59
N TRP A 254 4.08 -13.76 7.40
CA TRP A 254 4.60 -13.13 8.61
C TRP A 254 5.49 -11.94 8.26
N VAL A 255 5.27 -10.79 8.92
CA VAL A 255 6.13 -9.63 8.76
C VAL A 255 7.50 -9.95 9.34
N THR A 256 8.50 -9.95 8.49
CA THR A 256 9.90 -9.99 8.94
C THR A 256 10.26 -8.60 9.43
N GLN A 257 10.31 -8.41 10.76
CA GLN A 257 10.71 -7.14 11.35
C GLN A 257 12.16 -6.83 10.94
N VAL A 258 12.32 -5.91 10.02
CA VAL A 258 13.65 -5.37 9.69
C VAL A 258 13.94 -4.23 10.65
N LEU A 259 14.73 -4.52 11.69
CA LEU A 259 15.21 -3.53 12.68
C LEU A 259 16.14 -2.44 12.10
N VAL A 260 16.05 -2.15 10.82
CA VAL A 260 17.02 -1.29 10.08
C VAL A 260 16.55 0.16 9.92
N GLY A 261 15.32 0.51 10.27
CA GLY A 261 14.75 1.83 9.92
C GLY A 261 15.41 3.05 10.58
N THR A 262 15.97 2.91 11.78
CA THR A 262 16.53 4.05 12.53
C THR A 262 18.05 4.25 12.31
N ALA A 263 18.77 3.19 11.98
CA ALA A 263 20.23 3.28 11.79
C ALA A 263 20.65 3.94 10.46
N VAL A 264 19.81 3.82 9.41
CA VAL A 264 20.14 4.40 8.08
C VAL A 264 20.00 5.92 8.08
N ILE A 265 19.02 6.48 8.80
CA ILE A 265 18.86 7.94 8.90
C ILE A 265 20.02 8.56 9.69
N ALA A 266 20.46 7.90 10.76
CA ALA A 266 21.60 8.37 11.55
C ALA A 266 22.93 8.32 10.77
N ALA A 267 23.12 7.29 9.92
CA ALA A 267 24.32 7.18 9.09
C ALA A 267 24.33 8.20 7.94
N ALA A 268 23.17 8.48 7.32
CA ALA A 268 23.06 9.51 6.29
C ALA A 268 23.29 10.91 6.85
N ALA A 269 22.79 11.20 8.05
CA ALA A 269 22.99 12.48 8.72
C ALA A 269 24.45 12.70 9.18
N ALA A 270 25.17 11.63 9.54
CA ALA A 270 26.58 11.72 9.96
C ALA A 270 27.53 11.92 8.77
N LEU A 271 27.15 11.52 7.56
CA LEU A 271 27.98 11.63 6.35
C LEU A 271 27.85 12.96 5.59
N THR A 272 26.90 13.81 5.96
CA THR A 272 26.71 15.12 5.31
C THR A 272 27.70 16.19 5.73
N VAL A 273 28.62 15.91 6.69
CA VAL A 273 29.50 16.96 7.26
C VAL A 273 30.76 17.24 6.42
N GLU A 274 31.16 16.39 5.45
CA GLU A 274 32.46 16.61 4.80
C GLU A 274 32.54 16.44 3.27
N THR A 275 31.47 16.40 2.50
CA THR A 275 31.61 16.38 1.04
C THR A 275 30.76 17.43 0.34
N ALA A 276 31.23 18.66 0.35
CA ALA A 276 30.80 19.68 -0.60
C ALA A 276 31.30 19.27 -2.01
N GLY A 277 30.38 18.77 -2.85
CA GLY A 277 30.61 18.66 -4.27
C GLY A 277 30.84 17.26 -4.82
N THR A 278 29.81 16.43 -4.94
CA THR A 278 29.49 15.52 -6.06
C THR A 278 28.31 14.60 -5.67
N GLY A 279 27.16 14.79 -6.30
CA GLY A 279 25.91 14.06 -5.99
C GLY A 279 25.89 12.55 -6.31
N THR A 280 27.00 11.97 -6.76
CA THR A 280 27.13 10.54 -7.07
C THR A 280 27.67 9.70 -5.92
N ALA A 281 28.40 10.28 -4.97
CA ALA A 281 29.01 9.56 -3.86
C ALA A 281 28.01 9.15 -2.77
N LEU A 282 26.95 9.96 -2.55
CA LEU A 282 25.92 9.69 -1.53
C LEU A 282 25.08 8.44 -1.83
N ALA A 283 24.75 8.21 -3.09
CA ALA A 283 23.99 7.02 -3.48
C ALA A 283 24.80 5.72 -3.29
N ALA A 284 26.11 5.76 -3.55
CA ALA A 284 26.98 4.60 -3.40
C ALA A 284 27.22 4.21 -1.94
N VAL A 285 27.30 5.19 -1.03
CA VAL A 285 27.52 4.94 0.40
C VAL A 285 26.24 4.44 1.08
N ALA A 286 25.05 4.98 0.73
CA ALA A 286 23.77 4.49 1.25
C ALA A 286 23.52 3.03 0.81
N VAL A 287 23.83 2.68 -0.43
CA VAL A 287 23.75 1.31 -0.95
C VAL A 287 24.79 0.39 -0.29
N GLY A 288 25.97 0.87 0.02
CA GLY A 288 27.02 0.11 0.72
C GLY A 288 26.65 -0.20 2.17
N ALA A 289 26.08 0.76 2.90
CA ALA A 289 25.62 0.57 4.27
C ALA A 289 24.42 -0.39 4.34
N LEU A 290 23.48 -0.33 3.37
CA LEU A 290 22.38 -1.29 3.25
C LEU A 290 22.87 -2.70 2.96
N LYS A 291 23.86 -2.87 2.06
CA LYS A 291 24.45 -4.20 1.78
C LYS A 291 25.18 -4.77 2.98
N GLY A 292 25.91 -3.96 3.74
CA GLY A 292 26.65 -4.42 4.92
C GLY A 292 25.74 -4.88 6.07
N SER A 293 24.63 -4.17 6.32
CA SER A 293 23.69 -4.52 7.38
C SER A 293 22.86 -5.77 7.06
N VAL A 294 22.50 -5.96 5.78
CA VAL A 294 21.76 -7.16 5.33
C VAL A 294 22.66 -8.41 5.36
N ILE A 295 23.91 -8.30 4.96
CA ILE A 295 24.88 -9.41 5.03
C ILE A 295 25.16 -9.78 6.49
N GLY A 296 25.23 -8.83 7.41
CA GLY A 296 25.39 -9.09 8.85
C GLY A 296 24.20 -9.81 9.47
N ALA A 297 22.97 -9.44 9.09
CA ALA A 297 21.75 -10.09 9.59
C ALA A 297 21.58 -11.52 9.03
N ILE A 298 21.92 -11.75 7.77
CA ILE A 298 21.87 -13.09 7.14
C ILE A 298 23.01 -13.97 7.69
N GLY A 299 24.19 -13.42 7.90
CA GLY A 299 25.34 -14.14 8.47
C GLY A 299 25.06 -14.59 9.92
N GLY A 300 24.45 -13.75 10.74
CA GLY A 300 24.11 -14.08 12.13
C GLY A 300 23.09 -15.22 12.27
N THR A 301 22.08 -15.24 11.41
CA THR A 301 21.07 -16.31 11.42
C THR A 301 21.59 -17.63 10.86
N ALA A 302 22.52 -17.61 9.90
CA ALA A 302 23.13 -18.81 9.34
C ALA A 302 24.11 -19.47 10.33
N VAL A 303 24.89 -18.68 11.08
CA VAL A 303 25.80 -19.18 12.11
C VAL A 303 25.03 -19.78 13.30
N GLY A 304 23.91 -19.16 13.71
CA GLY A 304 23.06 -19.70 14.77
C GLY A 304 22.45 -21.06 14.43
N LYS A 305 22.02 -21.27 13.18
CA LYS A 305 21.47 -22.57 12.73
C LYS A 305 22.51 -23.68 12.60
N ILE A 306 23.77 -23.34 12.31
CA ILE A 306 24.86 -24.33 12.21
C ILE A 306 25.26 -24.81 13.61
N GLN A 307 25.16 -23.98 14.65
CA GLN A 307 25.45 -24.39 16.02
C GLN A 307 24.36 -25.26 16.65
N GLU A 308 23.08 -25.11 16.24
CA GLU A 308 22.00 -25.97 16.73
C GLU A 308 21.99 -27.38 16.10
N GLN A 309 22.71 -27.60 14.99
CA GLN A 309 22.82 -28.93 14.37
C GLN A 309 24.03 -29.73 14.81
N GLN A 310 24.89 -29.19 15.71
CA GLN A 310 26.08 -29.88 16.22
C GLN A 310 26.02 -30.21 17.73
N LEU A 311 24.87 -30.03 18.36
CA LEU A 311 24.54 -30.54 19.69
C LEU A 311 23.39 -31.55 19.60
#